data_f59ca947f815d8ae8d52701a5a77d7bf
#
_entry.id   f59ca947f815d8ae8d52701a5a77d7bf
#
_cell.length_a   1.000
_cell.length_b   1.000
_cell.length_c   1.000
_cell.angle_alpha   90.00
_cell.angle_beta   90.00
_cell.angle_gamma   90.00
#
_symmetry.space_group_name_H-M   'P 1'
#
loop_
_entity.id
_entity.type
_entity.pdbx_description
1 polymer ?
#
loop_
_entity_poly.entity_id
_entity_poly.type
_entity_poly.pdbx_seq_one_letter_code
_entity_poly.pdbx_strand_id
1 'polypeptide(L)'
;MNNRSQHIIKAHNYWKNFLQEGNTAIDATLGNGYDTLVLANLLKKGLLYGFDIQKIAIDNTKEILIKNGFDFKNIFLFNASHVDFESFVKKKVNLIVYNLGYLPGSDKLIKTGSDTIKSLKSALTILDNKGAISITCYPGHTEGEQEEKEILAFLKGQEHSKFEICYHIWLNKEKAPSLIWIKKLN
;
A
#
# COMPACT_ATOMS: atom_id res chain seq x y z
N MET A 1 16.09 16.99 10.65
CA MET A 1 14.68 16.65 10.85
C MET A 1 14.17 15.99 9.59
N ASN A 2 13.73 14.71 9.66
CA ASN A 2 13.19 14.02 8.48
C ASN A 2 11.86 14.70 8.09
N ASN A 3 11.88 15.46 7.01
CA ASN A 3 10.72 16.21 6.51
C ASN A 3 9.80 15.22 5.73
N ARG A 4 9.30 14.18 6.42
CA ARG A 4 8.31 13.27 5.82
C ARG A 4 7.03 14.05 5.56
N SER A 5 6.48 13.88 4.37
CA SER A 5 5.21 14.50 4.01
C SER A 5 4.09 14.09 4.95
N GLN A 6 3.20 15.01 5.30
CA GLN A 6 2.17 14.80 6.33
C GLN A 6 1.21 13.63 6.01
N HIS A 7 0.94 13.35 4.73
CA HIS A 7 0.12 12.21 4.32
C HIS A 7 0.79 10.86 4.65
N ILE A 8 2.12 10.75 4.49
CA ILE A 8 2.89 9.56 4.87
C ILE A 8 2.86 9.36 6.40
N ILE A 9 3.06 10.43 7.17
CA ILE A 9 2.95 10.38 8.64
C ILE A 9 1.56 9.90 9.05
N LYS A 10 0.50 10.40 8.40
CA LYS A 10 -0.87 9.98 8.67
C LYS A 10 -1.09 8.51 8.35
N ALA A 11 -0.63 8.03 7.19
CA ALA A 11 -0.71 6.61 6.81
C ALA A 11 0.01 5.71 7.84
N HIS A 12 1.26 6.03 8.19
CA HIS A 12 2.03 5.28 9.18
C HIS A 12 1.36 5.26 10.57
N ASN A 13 0.70 6.35 10.99
CA ASN A 13 -0.06 6.38 12.25
C ASN A 13 -1.27 5.45 12.20
N TYR A 14 -1.99 5.37 11.07
CA TYR A 14 -3.05 4.38 10.89
C TYR A 14 -2.51 2.97 11.03
N TRP A 15 -1.41 2.62 10.34
CA TRP A 15 -0.82 1.29 10.40
C TRP A 15 -0.36 0.92 11.80
N LYS A 16 0.32 1.85 12.50
CA LYS A 16 0.81 1.66 13.86
C LYS A 16 -0.31 1.39 14.87
N ASN A 17 -1.44 2.08 14.72
CA ASN A 17 -2.59 1.91 15.61
C ASN A 17 -3.44 0.68 15.27
N PHE A 18 -3.30 0.17 14.06
CA PHE A 18 -4.10 -0.94 13.53
C PHE A 18 -3.41 -2.31 13.66
N LEU A 19 -2.12 -2.39 13.29
CA LEU A 19 -1.39 -3.64 13.24
C LEU A 19 -0.97 -4.13 14.63
N GLN A 20 -1.02 -5.46 14.78
CA GLN A 20 -0.41 -6.19 15.87
C GLN A 20 0.82 -6.96 15.36
N GLU A 21 1.78 -7.28 16.23
CA GLU A 21 3.07 -7.92 15.86
C GLU A 21 2.94 -9.21 15.04
N GLY A 22 1.88 -9.99 15.24
CA GLY A 22 1.63 -11.26 14.56
C GLY A 22 0.79 -11.16 13.30
N ASN A 23 0.37 -9.96 12.90
CA ASN A 23 -0.46 -9.76 11.72
C ASN A 23 0.31 -10.06 10.43
N THR A 24 -0.44 -10.21 9.34
CA THR A 24 0.10 -10.32 7.97
C THR A 24 -0.20 -9.03 7.21
N ALA A 25 0.81 -8.46 6.56
CA ALA A 25 0.61 -7.31 5.69
C ALA A 25 1.22 -7.50 4.30
N ILE A 26 0.70 -6.74 3.34
CA ILE A 26 1.24 -6.58 1.99
C ILE A 26 1.62 -5.11 1.78
N ASP A 27 2.83 -4.88 1.30
CA ASP A 27 3.23 -3.65 0.63
C ASP A 27 3.13 -3.89 -0.88
N ALA A 28 2.11 -3.31 -1.49
CA ALA A 28 1.81 -3.52 -2.91
C ALA A 28 2.68 -2.67 -3.85
N THR A 29 3.49 -1.75 -3.30
CA THR A 29 4.27 -0.74 -4.04
C THR A 29 5.56 -0.42 -3.30
N LEU A 30 6.54 -1.33 -3.33
CA LEU A 30 7.76 -1.26 -2.54
C LEU A 30 8.55 0.04 -2.70
N GLY A 31 8.75 0.48 -3.95
CA GLY A 31 9.53 1.66 -4.26
C GLY A 31 10.92 1.64 -3.62
N ASN A 32 11.23 2.65 -2.81
CA ASN A 32 12.50 2.73 -2.09
C ASN A 32 12.50 1.97 -0.74
N GLY A 33 11.45 1.21 -0.40
CA GLY A 33 11.38 0.35 0.79
C GLY A 33 11.12 1.06 2.11
N TYR A 34 10.82 2.36 2.12
CA TYR A 34 10.60 3.10 3.38
C TYR A 34 9.31 2.66 4.09
N ASP A 35 8.24 2.41 3.35
CA ASP A 35 6.98 1.93 3.88
C ASP A 35 7.11 0.47 4.35
N THR A 36 7.80 -0.36 3.56
CA THR A 36 8.16 -1.73 3.93
C THR A 36 8.95 -1.79 5.23
N LEU A 37 9.93 -0.89 5.43
CA LEU A 37 10.70 -0.81 6.68
C LEU A 37 9.81 -0.49 7.88
N VAL A 38 8.84 0.40 7.73
CA VAL A 38 7.86 0.71 8.80
C VAL A 38 7.03 -0.53 9.12
N LEU A 39 6.50 -1.21 8.10
CA LEU A 39 5.71 -2.44 8.27
C LEU A 39 6.54 -3.56 8.94
N ALA A 40 7.79 -3.76 8.53
CA ALA A 40 8.68 -4.75 9.13
C ALA A 40 8.91 -4.50 10.61
N ASN A 41 9.06 -3.22 11.02
CA ASN A 41 9.17 -2.86 12.45
C ASN A 41 7.90 -3.13 13.25
N LEU A 42 6.71 -3.06 12.62
CA LEU A 42 5.42 -3.35 13.27
C LEU A 42 5.14 -4.86 13.35
N LEU A 43 5.62 -5.65 12.38
CA LEU A 43 5.29 -7.06 12.18
C LEU A 43 6.41 -8.01 12.66
N LYS A 44 6.92 -7.83 13.88
CA LYS A 44 8.08 -8.59 14.39
C LYS A 44 7.87 -10.11 14.42
N LYS A 45 6.64 -10.58 14.53
CA LYS A 45 6.23 -12.00 14.59
C LYS A 45 5.26 -12.38 13.45
N GLY A 46 4.89 -11.41 12.64
CA GLY A 46 3.95 -11.55 11.53
C GLY A 46 4.63 -11.86 10.20
N LEU A 47 3.87 -11.75 9.12
CA LEU A 47 4.36 -11.95 7.76
C LEU A 47 4.25 -10.64 6.97
N LEU A 48 5.28 -10.32 6.22
CA LEU A 48 5.30 -9.17 5.33
C LEU A 48 5.58 -9.63 3.89
N TYR A 49 4.69 -9.30 2.99
CA TYR A 49 4.83 -9.52 1.56
C TYR A 49 5.02 -8.19 0.87
N GLY A 50 5.96 -8.09 -0.06
CA GLY A 50 6.21 -6.86 -0.81
C GLY A 50 6.27 -7.12 -2.30
N PHE A 51 5.65 -6.23 -3.08
CA PHE A 51 5.56 -6.35 -4.54
C PHE A 51 6.02 -5.09 -5.23
N ASP A 52 6.80 -5.25 -6.27
CA ASP A 52 7.09 -4.20 -7.25
C ASP A 52 7.48 -4.82 -8.58
N ILE A 53 7.04 -4.20 -9.67
CA ILE A 53 7.41 -4.62 -11.04
C ILE A 53 8.86 -4.26 -11.37
N GLN A 54 9.43 -3.29 -10.66
CA GLN A 54 10.77 -2.81 -10.89
C GLN A 54 11.78 -3.56 -10.03
N LYS A 55 12.74 -4.24 -10.65
CA LYS A 55 13.80 -4.97 -9.94
C LYS A 55 14.59 -4.05 -9.00
N ILE A 56 14.81 -2.80 -9.40
CA ILE A 56 15.52 -1.81 -8.57
C ILE A 56 14.79 -1.52 -7.25
N ALA A 57 13.46 -1.52 -7.25
CA ALA A 57 12.67 -1.33 -6.03
C ALA A 57 12.85 -2.51 -5.05
N ILE A 58 12.92 -3.74 -5.57
CA ILE A 58 13.22 -4.93 -4.77
C ILE A 58 14.61 -4.82 -4.14
N ASP A 59 15.61 -4.40 -4.92
CA ASP A 59 17.00 -4.32 -4.46
C ASP A 59 17.17 -3.21 -3.42
N ASN A 60 16.60 -2.02 -3.65
CA ASN A 60 16.58 -0.93 -2.68
C ASN A 60 15.89 -1.33 -1.37
N THR A 61 14.76 -2.05 -1.47
CA THR A 61 14.03 -2.54 -0.29
C THR A 61 14.84 -3.56 0.48
N LYS A 62 15.53 -4.49 -0.20
CA LYS A 62 16.44 -5.44 0.46
C LYS A 62 17.57 -4.71 1.19
N GLU A 63 18.20 -3.76 0.53
CA GLU A 63 19.31 -3.00 1.10
C GLU A 63 18.90 -2.26 2.39
N ILE A 64 17.75 -1.52 2.35
CA ILE A 64 17.28 -0.79 3.52
C ILE A 64 16.91 -1.73 4.67
N LEU A 65 16.31 -2.89 4.40
CA LEU A 65 15.96 -3.89 5.41
C LEU A 65 17.23 -4.49 6.05
N ILE A 66 18.21 -4.92 5.26
CA ILE A 66 19.49 -5.46 5.74
C ILE A 66 20.21 -4.42 6.61
N LYS A 67 20.31 -3.18 6.15
CA LYS A 67 20.93 -2.07 6.89
C LYS A 67 20.29 -1.80 8.24
N ASN A 68 19.00 -2.13 8.39
CA ASN A 68 18.25 -1.99 9.64
C ASN A 68 18.14 -3.30 10.45
N GLY A 69 18.91 -4.33 10.09
CA GLY A 69 19.06 -5.57 10.87
C GLY A 69 17.94 -6.59 10.67
N PHE A 70 17.14 -6.47 9.62
CA PHE A 70 16.12 -7.48 9.31
C PHE A 70 16.74 -8.69 8.61
N ASP A 71 16.37 -9.88 9.07
CA ASP A 71 16.51 -11.12 8.32
C ASP A 71 15.22 -11.39 7.52
N PHE A 72 15.29 -12.14 6.44
CA PHE A 72 14.14 -12.40 5.56
C PHE A 72 13.35 -13.65 5.94
N LYS A 73 13.31 -14.05 7.22
CA LYS A 73 12.57 -15.23 7.67
C LYS A 73 11.06 -15.10 7.49
N ASN A 74 10.54 -13.89 7.67
CA ASN A 74 9.13 -13.56 7.59
C ASN A 74 8.81 -12.40 6.61
N ILE A 75 9.78 -12.03 5.77
CA ILE A 75 9.66 -10.98 4.76
C ILE A 75 9.90 -11.58 3.38
N PHE A 76 8.92 -11.45 2.49
CA PHE A 76 8.94 -12.03 1.16
C PHE A 76 8.78 -10.93 0.12
N LEU A 77 9.78 -10.72 -0.72
CA LEU A 77 9.79 -9.66 -1.74
C LEU A 77 9.73 -10.27 -3.14
N PHE A 78 8.77 -9.81 -3.94
CA PHE A 78 8.49 -10.34 -5.25
C PHE A 78 8.65 -9.28 -6.33
N ASN A 79 9.46 -9.56 -7.34
CA ASN A 79 9.50 -8.76 -8.55
C ASN A 79 8.33 -9.16 -9.46
N ALA A 80 7.15 -8.69 -9.11
CA ALA A 80 5.88 -9.04 -9.74
C ALA A 80 4.89 -7.88 -9.61
N SER A 81 3.85 -7.90 -10.45
CA SER A 81 2.76 -6.95 -10.34
C SER A 81 1.91 -7.22 -9.10
N HIS A 82 1.50 -6.17 -8.42
CA HIS A 82 0.51 -6.26 -7.33
C HIS A 82 -0.88 -6.73 -7.81
N VAL A 83 -1.12 -6.83 -9.10
CA VAL A 83 -2.33 -7.45 -9.66
C VAL A 83 -2.39 -8.94 -9.34
N ASP A 84 -1.22 -9.58 -9.23
CA ASP A 84 -1.09 -11.04 -9.15
C ASP A 84 -0.83 -11.57 -7.74
N PHE A 85 -0.99 -10.74 -6.67
CA PHE A 85 -0.58 -11.22 -5.34
C PHE A 85 -1.37 -12.43 -4.83
N GLU A 86 -2.55 -12.74 -5.33
CA GLU A 86 -3.24 -13.99 -5.01
C GLU A 86 -2.45 -15.24 -5.45
N SER A 87 -1.55 -15.12 -6.43
CA SER A 87 -0.67 -16.20 -6.85
C SER A 87 0.41 -16.51 -5.81
N PHE A 88 0.82 -15.51 -5.04
CA PHE A 88 1.91 -15.58 -4.06
C PHE A 88 1.41 -15.67 -2.62
N VAL A 89 0.29 -15.01 -2.30
CA VAL A 89 -0.24 -14.90 -0.93
C VAL A 89 -1.47 -15.79 -0.80
N LYS A 90 -1.32 -16.91 -0.08
CA LYS A 90 -2.39 -17.90 0.12
C LYS A 90 -3.13 -17.77 1.45
N LYS A 91 -2.81 -16.72 2.22
CA LYS A 91 -3.42 -16.45 3.53
C LYS A 91 -4.27 -15.19 3.48
N LYS A 92 -5.19 -15.05 4.44
CA LYS A 92 -5.85 -13.78 4.69
C LYS A 92 -4.85 -12.76 5.21
N VAL A 93 -5.07 -11.50 4.87
CA VAL A 93 -4.14 -10.38 5.13
C VAL A 93 -4.83 -9.33 5.96
N ASN A 94 -4.17 -8.84 7.02
CA ASN A 94 -4.75 -7.86 7.92
C ASN A 94 -4.60 -6.42 7.39
N LEU A 95 -3.50 -6.12 6.69
CA LEU A 95 -3.28 -4.81 6.09
C LEU A 95 -2.66 -4.92 4.69
N ILE A 96 -3.21 -4.19 3.73
CA ILE A 96 -2.61 -4.02 2.41
C ILE A 96 -2.35 -2.53 2.20
N VAL A 97 -1.13 -2.16 1.82
CA VAL A 97 -0.77 -0.76 1.60
C VAL A 97 -0.39 -0.52 0.15
N TYR A 98 -0.84 0.60 -0.38
CA TYR A 98 -0.52 1.14 -1.69
C TYR A 98 0.00 2.56 -1.53
N ASN A 99 1.14 2.85 -2.15
CA ASN A 99 1.69 4.19 -2.29
C ASN A 99 1.87 4.44 -3.79
N LEU A 100 0.82 5.00 -4.43
CA LEU A 100 0.66 5.03 -5.89
C LEU A 100 1.50 6.11 -6.59
N GLY A 101 2.50 6.66 -5.91
CA GLY A 101 3.48 7.57 -6.48
C GLY A 101 4.43 6.87 -7.47
N TYR A 102 5.08 7.67 -8.33
CA TYR A 102 6.16 7.17 -9.18
C TYR A 102 7.45 7.01 -8.39
N LEU A 103 8.20 5.95 -8.67
CA LEU A 103 9.58 5.85 -8.21
C LEU A 103 10.41 6.93 -8.95
N PRO A 104 11.12 7.84 -8.25
CA PRO A 104 11.96 8.83 -8.89
C PRO A 104 12.97 8.16 -9.85
N GLY A 105 12.98 8.60 -11.12
CA GLY A 105 13.88 8.03 -12.16
C GLY A 105 13.34 6.81 -12.90
N SER A 106 12.12 6.36 -12.62
CA SER A 106 11.50 5.25 -13.37
C SER A 106 10.75 5.73 -14.63
N ASP A 107 10.62 4.82 -15.61
CA ASP A 107 9.76 5.03 -16.79
C ASP A 107 8.29 5.19 -16.36
N LYS A 108 7.70 6.35 -16.64
CA LYS A 108 6.31 6.69 -16.31
C LYS A 108 5.27 5.87 -17.08
N LEU A 109 5.70 5.09 -18.08
CA LEU A 109 4.85 4.34 -19.00
C LEU A 109 4.22 3.04 -18.41
N ILE A 110 4.52 2.69 -17.15
CA ILE A 110 4.28 1.33 -16.63
C ILE A 110 2.98 1.21 -15.81
N LYS A 111 2.20 2.28 -15.59
CA LYS A 111 0.94 2.19 -14.81
C LYS A 111 -0.28 2.56 -15.65
N THR A 112 -1.26 1.66 -15.68
CA THR A 112 -2.62 1.98 -16.10
C THR A 112 -3.52 1.91 -14.87
N GLY A 113 -4.43 2.87 -14.68
CA GLY A 113 -5.41 2.87 -13.58
C GLY A 113 -6.23 1.57 -13.54
N SER A 114 -6.40 0.90 -14.69
CA SER A 114 -7.06 -0.40 -14.77
C SER A 114 -6.37 -1.50 -13.93
N ASP A 115 -5.05 -1.46 -13.78
CA ASP A 115 -4.32 -2.46 -13.00
C ASP A 115 -4.47 -2.23 -11.50
N THR A 116 -4.54 -0.96 -11.07
CA THR A 116 -4.84 -0.63 -9.66
C THR A 116 -6.24 -1.12 -9.27
N ILE A 117 -7.24 -0.93 -10.12
CA ILE A 117 -8.61 -1.43 -9.84
C ILE A 117 -8.67 -2.97 -9.81
N LYS A 118 -7.97 -3.67 -10.72
CA LYS A 118 -7.86 -5.13 -10.66
C LYS A 118 -7.24 -5.59 -9.35
N SER A 119 -6.13 -4.96 -8.97
CA SER A 119 -5.44 -5.24 -7.72
C SER A 119 -6.33 -4.99 -6.50
N LEU A 120 -7.09 -3.88 -6.47
CA LEU A 120 -8.02 -3.59 -5.37
C LEU A 120 -9.14 -4.63 -5.26
N LYS A 121 -9.65 -5.15 -6.38
CA LYS A 121 -10.62 -6.26 -6.35
C LYS A 121 -10.04 -7.50 -5.68
N SER A 122 -8.82 -7.91 -6.06
CA SER A 122 -8.09 -9.01 -5.41
C SER A 122 -7.82 -8.70 -3.93
N ALA A 123 -7.41 -7.47 -3.61
CA ALA A 123 -7.16 -7.03 -2.24
C ALA A 123 -8.37 -7.20 -1.34
N LEU A 124 -9.55 -6.74 -1.77
CA LEU A 124 -10.81 -6.90 -1.02
C LEU A 124 -11.17 -8.37 -0.78
N THR A 125 -10.79 -9.27 -1.69
CA THR A 125 -11.04 -10.71 -1.59
C THR A 125 -10.15 -11.37 -0.54
N ILE A 126 -8.83 -11.08 -0.54
CA ILE A 126 -7.88 -11.69 0.39
C ILE A 126 -7.82 -11.01 1.75
N LEU A 127 -8.42 -9.82 1.87
CA LEU A 127 -8.48 -9.09 3.13
C LEU A 127 -9.18 -9.93 4.21
N ASP A 128 -8.55 -10.01 5.38
CA ASP A 128 -9.10 -10.68 6.55
C ASP A 128 -10.35 -9.94 7.08
N ASN A 129 -11.15 -10.62 7.87
CA ASN A 129 -12.21 -9.97 8.62
C ASN A 129 -11.62 -8.89 9.55
N LYS A 130 -12.22 -7.73 9.56
CA LYS A 130 -11.69 -6.52 10.25
C LYS A 130 -10.34 -6.03 9.71
N GLY A 131 -9.85 -6.57 8.58
CA GLY A 131 -8.66 -6.09 7.90
C GLY A 131 -8.85 -4.71 7.28
N ALA A 132 -7.75 -4.08 6.85
CA ALA A 132 -7.77 -2.75 6.26
C ALA A 132 -6.91 -2.64 5.00
N ILE A 133 -7.24 -1.66 4.14
CA ILE A 133 -6.43 -1.25 3.00
C ILE A 133 -6.12 0.24 3.16
N SER A 134 -4.86 0.61 2.97
CA SER A 134 -4.35 1.98 2.99
C SER A 134 -3.87 2.36 1.60
N ILE A 135 -4.44 3.40 1.00
CA ILE A 135 -4.05 3.86 -0.35
C ILE A 135 -3.65 5.32 -0.26
N THR A 136 -2.40 5.63 -0.64
CA THR A 136 -1.93 6.99 -0.84
C THR A 136 -1.97 7.30 -2.33
N CYS A 137 -2.72 8.34 -2.72
CA CYS A 137 -2.84 8.81 -4.10
C CYS A 137 -2.09 10.14 -4.27
N TYR A 138 -1.61 10.39 -5.50
CA TYR A 138 -0.83 11.59 -5.84
C TYR A 138 -1.45 12.31 -7.04
N PRO A 139 -2.54 13.08 -6.83
CA PRO A 139 -3.26 13.78 -7.92
C PRO A 139 -2.52 15.00 -8.47
N GLY A 140 -1.25 15.17 -8.17
CA GLY A 140 -0.42 16.31 -8.61
C GLY A 140 -0.14 16.36 -10.12
N HIS A 141 -0.45 15.30 -10.87
CA HIS A 141 -0.32 15.17 -12.31
C HIS A 141 -1.53 14.46 -12.90
N THR A 142 -1.72 14.57 -14.21
CA THR A 142 -2.95 14.14 -14.92
C THR A 142 -3.27 12.66 -14.69
N GLU A 143 -2.26 11.79 -14.80
CA GLU A 143 -2.42 10.34 -14.64
C GLU A 143 -2.80 9.98 -13.19
N GLY A 144 -2.17 10.62 -12.19
CA GLY A 144 -2.48 10.41 -10.79
C GLY A 144 -3.86 10.93 -10.40
N GLU A 145 -4.29 12.05 -10.98
CA GLU A 145 -5.64 12.57 -10.80
C GLU A 145 -6.69 11.62 -11.39
N GLN A 146 -6.42 11.06 -12.57
CA GLN A 146 -7.30 10.09 -13.21
C GLN A 146 -7.37 8.78 -12.41
N GLU A 147 -6.21 8.25 -11.98
CA GLU A 147 -6.14 7.05 -11.14
C GLU A 147 -6.92 7.21 -9.84
N GLU A 148 -6.77 8.35 -9.15
CA GLU A 148 -7.53 8.64 -7.93
C GLU A 148 -9.05 8.69 -8.20
N LYS A 149 -9.49 9.35 -9.29
CA LYS A 149 -10.90 9.39 -9.69
C LYS A 149 -11.48 7.99 -9.91
N GLU A 150 -10.74 7.12 -10.60
CA GLU A 150 -11.15 5.75 -10.86
C GLU A 150 -11.25 4.92 -9.57
N ILE A 151 -10.27 5.06 -8.67
CA ILE A 151 -10.29 4.43 -7.35
C ILE A 151 -11.51 4.88 -6.55
N LEU A 152 -11.77 6.19 -6.46
CA LEU A 152 -12.90 6.74 -5.72
C LEU A 152 -14.24 6.28 -6.32
N ALA A 153 -14.36 6.23 -7.66
CA ALA A 153 -15.55 5.73 -8.33
C ALA A 153 -15.80 4.24 -8.00
N PHE A 154 -14.76 3.41 -8.06
CA PHE A 154 -14.84 2.00 -7.70
C PHE A 154 -15.25 1.81 -6.23
N LEU A 155 -14.65 2.58 -5.32
CA LEU A 155 -14.89 2.45 -3.88
C LEU A 155 -16.27 2.94 -3.45
N LYS A 156 -16.83 3.98 -4.11
CA LYS A 156 -18.21 4.43 -3.87
C LYS A 156 -19.26 3.35 -4.18
N GLY A 157 -18.94 2.39 -5.05
CA GLY A 157 -19.81 1.26 -5.37
C GLY A 157 -19.73 0.09 -4.38
N GLN A 158 -18.88 0.16 -3.34
CA GLN A 158 -18.75 -0.94 -2.37
C GLN A 158 -19.89 -0.94 -1.36
N GLU A 159 -20.28 -2.12 -0.89
CA GLU A 159 -21.36 -2.30 0.09
C GLU A 159 -20.97 -1.71 1.45
N HIS A 160 -21.73 -0.72 1.92
CA HIS A 160 -21.50 -0.06 3.21
C HIS A 160 -21.65 -0.99 4.42
N SER A 161 -22.38 -2.11 4.27
CA SER A 161 -22.49 -3.16 5.30
C SER A 161 -21.22 -4.01 5.44
N LYS A 162 -20.35 -4.00 4.43
CA LYS A 162 -19.09 -4.77 4.41
C LYS A 162 -17.86 -3.92 4.63
N PHE A 163 -17.90 -2.64 4.21
CA PHE A 163 -16.73 -1.77 4.24
C PHE A 163 -17.07 -0.38 4.76
N GLU A 164 -16.22 0.12 5.64
CA GLU A 164 -16.12 1.55 5.97
C GLU A 164 -14.96 2.16 5.18
N ILE A 165 -15.24 3.27 4.49
CA ILE A 165 -14.25 3.91 3.63
C ILE A 165 -14.13 5.38 4.01
N CYS A 166 -12.92 5.79 4.43
CA CYS A 166 -12.59 7.18 4.73
C CYS A 166 -11.66 7.73 3.67
N TYR A 167 -11.94 8.94 3.21
CA TYR A 167 -11.10 9.68 2.27
C TYR A 167 -10.61 10.96 2.93
N HIS A 168 -9.29 11.07 3.10
CA HIS A 168 -8.61 12.19 3.74
C HIS A 168 -7.95 13.07 2.71
N ILE A 169 -8.35 14.34 2.68
CA ILE A 169 -7.78 15.40 1.84
C ILE A 169 -7.37 16.60 2.68
N TRP A 170 -6.57 17.46 2.11
CA TRP A 170 -6.18 18.75 2.69
C TRP A 170 -7.04 19.85 2.07
N LEU A 171 -7.97 20.42 2.83
CA LEU A 171 -8.93 21.41 2.31
C LEU A 171 -8.27 22.65 1.70
N ASN A 172 -7.11 23.03 2.21
CA ASN A 172 -6.39 24.25 1.80
C ASN A 172 -5.17 23.96 0.90
N LYS A 173 -5.08 22.75 0.33
CA LYS A 173 -3.97 22.36 -0.56
C LYS A 173 -4.53 21.66 -1.78
N GLU A 174 -4.53 22.38 -2.89
CA GLU A 174 -4.93 21.80 -4.17
C GLU A 174 -3.93 20.72 -4.60
N LYS A 175 -4.45 19.63 -5.18
CA LYS A 175 -3.66 18.52 -5.74
C LYS A 175 -2.62 17.91 -4.77
N ALA A 176 -2.80 18.14 -3.47
CA ALA A 176 -1.96 17.47 -2.47
C ALA A 176 -2.27 15.97 -2.42
N PRO A 177 -1.30 15.13 -2.05
CA PRO A 177 -1.55 13.72 -1.85
C PRO A 177 -2.68 13.47 -0.86
N SER A 178 -3.51 12.50 -1.18
CA SER A 178 -4.64 12.06 -0.36
C SER A 178 -4.39 10.69 0.24
N LEU A 179 -5.18 10.32 1.25
CA LEU A 179 -5.13 9.01 1.87
C LEU A 179 -6.54 8.41 1.93
N ILE A 180 -6.70 7.22 1.37
CA ILE A 180 -7.92 6.44 1.50
C ILE A 180 -7.65 5.30 2.51
N TRP A 181 -8.53 5.17 3.48
CA TRP A 181 -8.53 4.09 4.45
C TRP A 181 -9.81 3.28 4.30
N ILE A 182 -9.67 2.02 3.97
CA ILE A 182 -10.77 1.06 3.80
C ILE A 182 -10.67 0.05 4.92
N LYS A 183 -11.73 -0.13 5.68
CA LYS A 183 -11.82 -1.14 6.74
C LYS A 183 -12.93 -2.13 6.41
N LYS A 184 -12.60 -3.41 6.39
CA LYS A 184 -13.58 -4.48 6.31
C LYS A 184 -14.27 -4.67 7.66
N LEU A 185 -15.59 -4.76 7.69
CA LEU A 185 -16.36 -4.81 8.93
C LEU A 185 -16.51 -6.23 9.48
N ASN A 186 -16.68 -7.21 8.60
CA ASN A 186 -16.88 -8.63 8.93
C ASN A 186 -16.18 -9.52 7.90
#